data_77ecde9c1485d188a4daa4c0b10ff146
#
_entry.id   77ecde9c1485d188a4daa4c0b10ff146
#
_cell.length_a   1.000
_cell.length_b   1.000
_cell.length_c   1.000
_cell.angle_alpha   90.00
_cell.angle_beta   90.00
_cell.angle_gamma   90.00
#
_symmetry.space_group_name_H-M   'P 1'
#
loop_
_entity.id
_entity.type
_entity.pdbx_description
1 polymer ?
#
loop_
_entity_poly.entity_id
_entity_poly.type
_entity_poly.pdbx_seq_one_letter_code
_entity_poly.pdbx_strand_id
1 'polypeptide(L)'
;MFIKASTMIGSILLLTACGGVLSDFVRPDESKIVIGKSTRADIVTQLQREPDATGKKLVNNTMLNQLEYAYLVNDNAASDTPDEAGFVAVKGQMYYLDDNVLVGSDYYSTFANDSTKFDVSKVTSIVEGKSTKSDVIKLLGRPSIVMVQPMISKDSVGAIGYHYRTMNLGIPGKLRTTVDRLVVEYDKNNIVTKVAFESKSDKTT
;
A
#
# COMPACT_ATOMS: atom_id res chain seq x y z
N MET A 1 17.13 12.33 -24.68
CA MET A 1 16.58 13.03 -23.50
C MET A 1 16.36 11.95 -22.44
N PHE A 2 17.28 11.80 -21.50
CA PHE A 2 17.29 10.68 -20.55
C PHE A 2 16.33 10.99 -19.41
N ILE A 3 15.24 10.23 -19.33
CA ILE A 3 14.32 10.27 -18.20
C ILE A 3 15.00 9.57 -17.02
N LYS A 4 15.39 10.35 -16.00
CA LYS A 4 15.86 9.81 -14.74
C LYS A 4 14.70 9.15 -14.02
N ALA A 5 14.67 7.82 -14.03
CA ALA A 5 13.80 7.04 -13.16
C ALA A 5 14.18 7.35 -11.71
N SER A 6 13.28 7.99 -10.99
CA SER A 6 13.44 8.25 -9.55
C SER A 6 13.25 6.91 -8.84
N THR A 7 14.34 6.31 -8.39
CA THR A 7 14.35 5.05 -7.65
C THR A 7 13.68 5.30 -6.29
N MET A 8 12.43 4.88 -6.15
CA MET A 8 11.77 4.77 -4.85
C MET A 8 12.42 3.61 -4.10
N ILE A 9 13.46 3.89 -3.33
CA ILE A 9 14.02 2.93 -2.39
C ILE A 9 12.99 2.77 -1.27
N GLY A 10 12.26 1.66 -1.30
CA GLY A 10 11.42 1.25 -0.20
C GLY A 10 12.32 0.95 1.01
N SER A 11 12.33 1.82 1.99
CA SER A 11 13.01 1.58 3.25
C SER A 11 12.36 0.38 3.92
N ILE A 12 13.05 -0.76 3.92
CA ILE A 12 12.77 -1.88 4.81
C ILE A 12 13.22 -1.40 6.19
N LEU A 13 12.29 -0.87 6.98
CA LEU A 13 12.52 -0.72 8.41
C LEU A 13 12.57 -2.14 8.99
N LEU A 14 13.79 -2.59 9.29
CA LEU A 14 14.00 -3.71 10.19
C LEU A 14 13.38 -3.31 11.52
N LEU A 15 12.23 -3.90 11.85
CA LEU A 15 11.64 -3.83 13.17
C LEU A 15 12.64 -4.44 14.14
N THR A 16 13.46 -3.61 14.76
CA THR A 16 14.15 -3.98 16.00
C THR A 16 13.07 -4.14 17.05
N ALA A 17 12.69 -5.39 17.26
CA ALA A 17 11.68 -5.79 18.22
C ALA A 17 12.14 -5.46 19.64
N CYS A 18 11.72 -4.32 20.15
CA CYS A 18 11.31 -4.25 21.53
C CYS A 18 9.95 -4.93 21.61
N GLY A 19 9.88 -6.07 22.31
CA GLY A 19 8.83 -7.07 22.28
C GLY A 19 7.38 -6.60 22.47
N GLY A 20 6.84 -5.87 21.49
CA GLY A 20 5.42 -5.61 21.36
C GLY A 20 4.83 -6.69 20.47
N VAL A 21 3.86 -7.45 20.98
CA VAL A 21 3.04 -8.35 20.16
C VAL A 21 2.27 -7.46 19.18
N LEU A 22 2.53 -7.61 17.86
CA LEU A 22 1.76 -6.94 16.83
C LEU A 22 0.29 -7.34 17.01
N SER A 23 -0.59 -6.36 17.27
CA SER A 23 -2.00 -6.63 17.48
C SER A 23 -2.74 -6.65 16.15
N ASP A 24 -3.69 -7.56 16.00
CA ASP A 24 -4.57 -7.59 14.83
C ASP A 24 -5.37 -6.29 14.70
N PHE A 25 -5.70 -5.93 13.47
CA PHE A 25 -6.58 -4.81 13.17
C PHE A 25 -7.45 -5.11 11.94
N VAL A 26 -8.63 -4.55 11.92
CA VAL A 26 -9.55 -4.64 10.77
C VAL A 26 -9.17 -3.55 9.76
N ARG A 27 -9.25 -3.87 8.46
CA ARG A 27 -9.06 -2.88 7.41
C ARG A 27 -9.93 -1.65 7.70
N PRO A 28 -9.36 -0.45 7.79
CA PRO A 28 -10.10 0.75 8.16
C PRO A 28 -11.23 1.07 7.19
N ASP A 29 -12.31 1.58 7.73
CA ASP A 29 -13.42 2.11 6.94
C ASP A 29 -13.04 3.45 6.33
N GLU A 30 -12.94 3.49 5.00
CA GLU A 30 -12.54 4.68 4.24
C GLU A 30 -13.53 5.86 4.39
N SER A 31 -14.78 5.59 4.84
CA SER A 31 -15.74 6.65 5.15
C SER A 31 -15.43 7.39 6.45
N LYS A 32 -14.67 6.77 7.34
CA LYS A 32 -14.29 7.32 8.65
C LYS A 32 -12.89 7.92 8.67
N ILE A 33 -12.00 7.45 7.79
CA ILE A 33 -10.65 8.01 7.60
C ILE A 33 -10.58 8.63 6.21
N VAL A 34 -10.82 9.93 6.14
CA VAL A 34 -11.06 10.67 4.89
C VAL A 34 -9.79 11.39 4.43
N ILE A 35 -9.31 11.05 3.22
CA ILE A 35 -8.19 11.74 2.56
C ILE A 35 -8.50 13.24 2.42
N GLY A 36 -7.51 14.08 2.72
CA GLY A 36 -7.60 15.55 2.70
C GLY A 36 -8.28 16.16 3.92
N LYS A 37 -8.69 15.35 4.91
CA LYS A 37 -9.40 15.84 6.10
C LYS A 37 -8.89 15.22 7.41
N SER A 38 -8.80 13.90 7.47
CA SER A 38 -8.42 13.21 8.71
C SER A 38 -7.00 13.55 9.15
N THR A 39 -6.84 13.66 10.46
CA THR A 39 -5.56 13.92 11.13
C THR A 39 -4.98 12.64 11.71
N ARG A 40 -3.75 12.71 12.27
CA ARG A 40 -3.19 11.61 13.05
C ARG A 40 -4.09 11.19 14.21
N ALA A 41 -4.67 12.16 14.92
CA ALA A 41 -5.54 11.88 16.06
C ALA A 41 -6.80 11.11 15.63
N ASP A 42 -7.40 11.47 14.49
CA ASP A 42 -8.57 10.76 13.93
C ASP A 42 -8.21 9.31 13.58
N ILE A 43 -7.04 9.08 12.97
CA ILE A 43 -6.55 7.75 12.61
C ILE A 43 -6.36 6.89 13.86
N VAL A 44 -5.67 7.40 14.88
CA VAL A 44 -5.43 6.70 16.14
C VAL A 44 -6.76 6.38 16.86
N THR A 45 -7.68 7.34 16.89
CA THR A 45 -9.01 7.15 17.47
C THR A 45 -9.81 6.08 16.74
N GLN A 46 -9.79 6.09 15.41
CA GLN A 46 -10.53 5.12 14.60
C GLN A 46 -9.96 3.71 14.71
N LEU A 47 -8.63 3.56 14.77
CA LEU A 47 -7.96 2.27 14.93
C LEU A 47 -7.87 1.80 16.38
N GLN A 48 -8.17 2.69 17.33
CA GLN A 48 -8.08 2.46 18.78
C GLN A 48 -6.68 1.97 19.22
N ARG A 49 -5.64 2.41 18.50
CA ARG A 49 -4.25 2.07 18.79
C ARG A 49 -3.27 3.08 18.19
N GLU A 50 -2.11 3.20 18.82
CA GLU A 50 -0.98 3.92 18.24
C GLU A 50 -0.35 3.13 17.07
N PRO A 51 0.31 3.80 16.11
CA PRO A 51 1.05 3.12 15.06
C PRO A 51 2.21 2.29 15.64
N ASP A 52 2.50 1.16 14.99
CA ASP A 52 3.62 0.29 15.34
C ASP A 52 4.96 0.95 15.01
N ALA A 53 4.98 1.78 13.96
CA ALA A 53 6.14 2.59 13.59
C ALA A 53 5.70 3.95 13.01
N THR A 54 6.59 4.93 13.17
CA THR A 54 6.46 6.25 12.54
C THR A 54 7.72 6.59 11.78
N GLY A 55 7.58 7.31 10.69
CA GLY A 55 8.71 7.70 9.85
C GLY A 55 8.46 8.99 9.10
N LYS A 56 9.41 9.32 8.24
CA LYS A 56 9.29 10.41 7.27
C LYS A 56 9.58 9.90 5.87
N LYS A 57 8.85 10.40 4.88
CA LYS A 57 9.01 10.04 3.47
C LYS A 57 9.05 11.29 2.62
N LEU A 58 10.12 11.44 1.84
CA LEU A 58 10.22 12.51 0.86
C LEU A 58 9.47 12.11 -0.42
N VAL A 59 8.46 12.88 -0.79
CA VAL A 59 7.67 12.68 -2.01
C VAL A 59 7.49 14.03 -2.71
N ASN A 60 7.88 14.14 -3.98
CA ASN A 60 7.75 15.36 -4.77
C ASN A 60 8.26 16.63 -4.04
N ASN A 61 9.42 16.55 -3.37
CA ASN A 61 10.04 17.59 -2.53
C ASN A 61 9.26 17.96 -1.25
N THR A 62 8.22 17.22 -0.89
CA THR A 62 7.49 17.39 0.37
C THR A 62 7.86 16.26 1.33
N MET A 63 8.19 16.61 2.58
CA MET A 63 8.48 15.65 3.64
C MET A 63 7.20 15.28 4.36
N LEU A 64 6.70 14.07 4.10
CA LEU A 64 5.49 13.54 4.72
C LEU A 64 5.82 12.78 6.00
N ASN A 65 4.96 12.88 7.01
CA ASN A 65 4.97 11.98 8.15
C ASN A 65 4.29 10.67 7.76
N GLN A 66 4.89 9.55 8.14
CA GLN A 66 4.36 8.21 7.88
C GLN A 66 3.97 7.56 9.19
N LEU A 67 2.77 6.95 9.21
CA LEU A 67 2.32 6.06 10.27
C LEU A 67 2.21 4.65 9.68
N GLU A 68 2.69 3.65 10.39
CA GLU A 68 2.65 2.25 9.95
C GLU A 68 1.98 1.40 11.03
N TYR A 69 1.04 0.58 10.58
CA TYR A 69 0.36 -0.47 11.32
C TYR A 69 0.61 -1.78 10.62
N ALA A 70 1.06 -2.79 11.33
CA ALA A 70 1.36 -4.09 10.77
C ALA A 70 0.82 -5.22 11.64
N TYR A 71 0.49 -6.32 11.02
CA TYR A 71 0.14 -7.57 11.67
C TYR A 71 0.58 -8.75 10.82
N LEU A 72 1.14 -9.74 11.46
CA LEU A 72 1.53 -10.98 10.81
C LEU A 72 1.26 -12.17 11.74
N VAL A 73 0.92 -13.30 11.14
CA VAL A 73 0.75 -14.57 11.85
C VAL A 73 1.40 -15.69 11.04
N ASN A 74 2.16 -16.53 11.73
CA ASN A 74 2.75 -17.71 11.12
C ASN A 74 1.71 -18.85 11.09
N ASP A 75 0.67 -18.64 10.29
CA ASP A 75 -0.41 -19.61 10.06
C ASP A 75 -0.77 -19.60 8.57
N ASN A 76 -0.38 -20.64 7.87
CA ASN A 76 -0.67 -20.76 6.44
C ASN A 76 -2.17 -20.81 6.15
N ALA A 77 -2.98 -21.37 7.05
CA ALA A 77 -4.43 -21.48 6.85
C ALA A 77 -5.12 -20.10 6.86
N ALA A 78 -4.51 -19.08 7.48
CA ALA A 78 -5.01 -17.72 7.48
C ALA A 78 -4.68 -16.97 6.18
N SER A 79 -3.73 -17.47 5.38
CA SER A 79 -3.27 -16.84 4.13
C SER A 79 -4.18 -17.17 2.94
N ASP A 80 -4.21 -16.29 1.94
CA ASP A 80 -4.82 -16.52 0.62
C ASP A 80 -4.00 -17.49 -0.28
N THR A 81 -2.84 -17.96 0.21
CA THR A 81 -1.97 -18.96 -0.40
C THR A 81 -1.64 -20.10 0.58
N PRO A 82 -2.66 -20.82 1.13
CA PRO A 82 -2.46 -21.77 2.21
C PRO A 82 -1.61 -23.00 1.82
N ASP A 83 -1.55 -23.33 0.53
CA ASP A 83 -0.82 -24.48 0.01
C ASP A 83 0.68 -24.25 -0.18
N GLU A 84 1.14 -23.01 0.01
CA GLU A 84 2.55 -22.66 -0.17
C GLU A 84 3.28 -22.67 1.18
N ALA A 85 4.11 -23.69 1.39
CA ALA A 85 4.89 -23.85 2.64
C ALA A 85 5.77 -22.61 2.92
N GLY A 86 5.74 -22.16 4.17
CA GLY A 86 6.56 -21.05 4.66
C GLY A 86 5.97 -19.66 4.41
N PHE A 87 4.82 -19.55 3.77
CA PHE A 87 4.09 -18.28 3.69
C PHE A 87 3.46 -17.94 5.05
N VAL A 88 3.49 -16.67 5.39
CA VAL A 88 2.82 -16.12 6.57
C VAL A 88 1.72 -15.19 6.13
N ALA A 89 0.59 -15.21 6.84
CA ALA A 89 -0.44 -14.22 6.62
C ALA A 89 0.04 -12.87 7.17
N VAL A 90 0.02 -11.84 6.33
CA VAL A 90 0.50 -10.49 6.65
C VAL A 90 -0.49 -9.45 6.18
N LYS A 91 -0.67 -8.40 6.96
CA LYS A 91 -1.34 -7.17 6.53
C LYS A 91 -0.65 -5.95 7.08
N GLY A 92 -0.74 -4.85 6.34
CA GLY A 92 -0.19 -3.57 6.75
C GLY A 92 -1.00 -2.41 6.22
N GLN A 93 -1.04 -1.34 7.00
CA GLN A 93 -1.65 -0.08 6.65
C GLN A 93 -0.64 1.04 6.86
N MET A 94 -0.37 1.80 5.82
CA MET A 94 0.45 3.00 5.88
C MET A 94 -0.41 4.22 5.62
N TYR A 95 -0.24 5.25 6.44
CA TYR A 95 -0.82 6.57 6.25
C TYR A 95 0.29 7.60 6.05
N TYR A 96 0.05 8.54 5.15
CA TYR A 96 0.96 9.63 4.85
C TYR A 96 0.27 10.94 5.14
N LEU A 97 0.90 11.76 5.98
CA LEU A 97 0.36 13.04 6.41
C LEU A 97 1.28 14.19 5.98
N ASP A 98 0.68 15.22 5.40
CA ASP A 98 1.28 16.52 5.13
C ASP A 98 0.72 17.51 6.14
N ASP A 99 1.59 18.16 6.93
CA ASP A 99 1.18 19.06 8.03
C ASP A 99 0.02 18.50 8.89
N ASN A 100 0.13 17.21 9.26
CA ASN A 100 -0.86 16.47 10.06
C ASN A 100 -2.20 16.17 9.33
N VAL A 101 -2.35 16.48 8.04
CA VAL A 101 -3.53 16.11 7.23
C VAL A 101 -3.20 14.89 6.38
N LEU A 102 -4.09 13.91 6.37
CA LEU A 102 -3.95 12.67 5.60
C LEU A 102 -4.01 12.95 4.09
N VAL A 103 -2.92 12.63 3.38
CA VAL A 103 -2.78 12.78 1.93
C VAL A 103 -2.61 11.47 1.19
N GLY A 104 -2.39 10.37 1.91
CA GLY A 104 -2.26 9.05 1.32
C GLY A 104 -2.52 7.91 2.28
N SER A 105 -3.10 6.84 1.76
CA SER A 105 -3.38 5.58 2.45
C SER A 105 -2.97 4.42 1.55
N ASP A 106 -2.28 3.43 2.10
CA ASP A 106 -1.76 2.26 1.38
C ASP A 106 -1.95 1.03 2.26
N TYR A 107 -2.88 0.15 1.87
CA TYR A 107 -3.20 -1.09 2.56
C TYR A 107 -2.77 -2.30 1.74
N TYR A 108 -2.22 -3.31 2.39
CA TYR A 108 -1.98 -4.63 1.79
C TYR A 108 -2.34 -5.75 2.77
N SER A 109 -2.81 -6.87 2.23
CA SER A 109 -3.16 -8.05 3.02
C SER A 109 -3.06 -9.32 2.20
N THR A 110 -2.55 -10.39 2.82
CA THR A 110 -2.62 -11.77 2.33
C THR A 110 -3.58 -12.62 3.15
N PHE A 111 -4.32 -12.04 4.10
CA PHE A 111 -5.37 -12.78 4.81
C PHE A 111 -6.49 -13.17 3.85
N ALA A 112 -6.91 -14.44 3.87
CA ALA A 112 -7.88 -14.99 2.92
C ALA A 112 -9.22 -14.23 2.91
N ASN A 113 -9.65 -13.71 4.05
CA ASN A 113 -10.90 -12.96 4.21
C ASN A 113 -10.79 -11.47 3.83
N ASP A 114 -9.57 -10.96 3.59
CA ASP A 114 -9.31 -9.55 3.31
C ASP A 114 -8.12 -9.34 2.37
N SER A 115 -7.90 -10.29 1.47
CA SER A 115 -6.77 -10.24 0.52
C SER A 115 -6.86 -9.02 -0.40
N THR A 116 -5.72 -8.39 -0.63
CA THR A 116 -5.56 -7.31 -1.61
C THR A 116 -4.94 -7.79 -2.93
N LYS A 117 -4.91 -9.12 -3.15
CA LYS A 117 -4.44 -9.71 -4.41
C LYS A 117 -5.25 -9.17 -5.59
N PHE A 118 -4.58 -8.78 -6.65
CA PHE A 118 -5.21 -8.33 -7.88
C PHE A 118 -4.57 -9.01 -9.10
N ASP A 119 -5.29 -9.03 -10.20
CA ASP A 119 -4.84 -9.67 -11.43
C ASP A 119 -3.86 -8.75 -12.18
N VAL A 120 -2.56 -8.99 -12.00
CA VAL A 120 -1.50 -8.20 -12.62
C VAL A 120 -1.51 -8.28 -14.16
N SER A 121 -2.05 -9.36 -14.75
CA SER A 121 -2.14 -9.51 -16.22
C SER A 121 -3.06 -8.47 -16.86
N LYS A 122 -4.02 -7.95 -16.10
CA LYS A 122 -4.97 -6.92 -16.55
C LYS A 122 -4.40 -5.50 -16.54
N VAL A 123 -3.27 -5.27 -15.90
CA VAL A 123 -2.68 -3.93 -15.78
C VAL A 123 -2.42 -3.30 -17.15
N THR A 124 -1.99 -4.09 -18.13
CA THR A 124 -1.73 -3.63 -19.50
C THR A 124 -2.98 -3.17 -20.26
N SER A 125 -4.18 -3.49 -19.76
CA SER A 125 -5.45 -3.03 -20.34
C SER A 125 -5.82 -1.60 -19.90
N ILE A 126 -5.10 -1.02 -18.93
CA ILE A 126 -5.31 0.36 -18.47
C ILE A 126 -4.56 1.30 -19.42
N VAL A 127 -5.28 2.16 -20.12
CA VAL A 127 -4.71 3.05 -21.16
C VAL A 127 -4.80 4.50 -20.69
N GLU A 128 -3.63 5.16 -20.55
CA GLU A 128 -3.55 6.59 -20.26
C GLU A 128 -4.28 7.42 -21.32
N GLY A 129 -4.99 8.44 -20.89
CA GLY A 129 -5.82 9.30 -21.75
C GLY A 129 -7.14 8.68 -22.25
N LYS A 130 -7.43 7.41 -21.90
CA LYS A 130 -8.64 6.70 -22.35
C LYS A 130 -9.42 6.04 -21.22
N SER A 131 -8.74 5.21 -20.40
CA SER A 131 -9.41 4.53 -19.28
C SER A 131 -9.87 5.54 -18.24
N THR A 132 -10.99 5.25 -17.60
CA THR A 132 -11.49 6.03 -16.48
C THR A 132 -11.13 5.36 -15.14
N LYS A 133 -11.16 6.12 -14.05
CA LYS A 133 -11.07 5.58 -12.68
C LYS A 133 -12.07 4.44 -12.45
N SER A 134 -13.30 4.58 -12.97
CA SER A 134 -14.35 3.57 -12.86
C SER A 134 -13.99 2.28 -13.63
N ASP A 135 -13.36 2.41 -14.80
CA ASP A 135 -12.92 1.24 -15.58
C ASP A 135 -11.84 0.46 -14.85
N VAL A 136 -10.89 1.16 -14.23
CA VAL A 136 -9.85 0.54 -13.40
C VAL A 136 -10.46 -0.24 -12.23
N ILE A 137 -11.44 0.36 -11.51
CA ILE A 137 -12.12 -0.31 -10.40
C ILE A 137 -12.93 -1.52 -10.88
N LYS A 138 -13.62 -1.43 -12.01
CA LYS A 138 -14.33 -2.58 -12.61
C LYS A 138 -13.38 -3.71 -13.02
N LEU A 139 -12.19 -3.34 -13.50
CA LEU A 139 -11.19 -4.28 -13.99
C LEU A 139 -10.49 -5.05 -12.87
N LEU A 140 -10.11 -4.34 -11.79
CA LEU A 140 -9.22 -4.85 -10.74
C LEU A 140 -9.89 -4.96 -9.36
N GLY A 141 -11.14 -4.52 -9.21
CA GLY A 141 -11.86 -4.56 -7.94
C GLY A 141 -11.57 -3.35 -7.02
N ARG A 142 -11.80 -3.53 -5.73
CA ARG A 142 -11.65 -2.48 -4.71
C ARG A 142 -10.18 -2.05 -4.59
N PRO A 143 -9.87 -0.75 -4.74
CA PRO A 143 -8.51 -0.26 -4.53
C PRO A 143 -8.05 -0.42 -3.08
N SER A 144 -6.76 -0.56 -2.89
CA SER A 144 -6.11 -0.61 -1.57
C SER A 144 -5.21 0.61 -1.30
N ILE A 145 -5.01 1.45 -2.32
CA ILE A 145 -4.25 2.69 -2.24
C ILE A 145 -5.16 3.85 -2.65
N VAL A 146 -5.10 4.95 -1.89
CA VAL A 146 -5.68 6.24 -2.27
C VAL A 146 -4.68 7.34 -1.96
N MET A 147 -4.44 8.24 -2.91
CA MET A 147 -3.50 9.35 -2.76
C MET A 147 -4.03 10.62 -3.39
N VAL A 148 -3.62 11.76 -2.80
CA VAL A 148 -3.83 13.11 -3.36
C VAL A 148 -2.51 13.89 -3.32
N GLN A 149 -2.51 15.14 -3.76
CA GLN A 149 -1.36 16.03 -3.61
C GLN A 149 -0.88 16.04 -2.14
N PRO A 150 0.45 16.06 -1.90
CA PRO A 150 1.56 16.14 -2.85
C PRO A 150 2.07 14.78 -3.35
N MET A 151 1.37 13.66 -3.10
CA MET A 151 1.84 12.31 -3.42
C MET A 151 1.75 11.94 -4.91
N ILE A 152 1.07 12.72 -5.70
CA ILE A 152 0.78 12.49 -7.12
C ILE A 152 1.36 13.57 -8.02
N SER A 153 1.27 13.41 -9.34
CA SER A 153 1.70 14.40 -10.33
C SER A 153 0.85 15.65 -10.26
N LYS A 154 1.44 16.83 -10.57
CA LYS A 154 0.75 18.14 -10.46
C LYS A 154 -0.52 18.23 -11.31
N ASP A 155 -0.55 17.52 -12.43
CA ASP A 155 -1.68 17.54 -13.36
C ASP A 155 -2.80 16.55 -12.98
N SER A 156 -2.61 15.78 -11.93
CA SER A 156 -3.57 14.81 -11.41
C SER A 156 -4.29 15.35 -10.18
N VAL A 157 -5.57 14.97 -10.00
CA VAL A 157 -6.37 15.37 -8.83
C VAL A 157 -6.45 14.28 -7.77
N GLY A 158 -6.10 13.05 -8.13
CA GLY A 158 -6.08 11.91 -7.22
C GLY A 158 -5.45 10.67 -7.85
N ALA A 159 -5.17 9.69 -7.03
CA ALA A 159 -4.78 8.36 -7.47
C ALA A 159 -5.49 7.29 -6.66
N ILE A 160 -5.77 6.17 -7.32
CA ILE A 160 -6.12 4.90 -6.70
C ILE A 160 -5.04 3.88 -7.04
N GLY A 161 -4.95 2.82 -6.25
CA GLY A 161 -3.99 1.77 -6.56
C GLY A 161 -4.28 0.48 -5.84
N TYR A 162 -3.38 -0.47 -6.08
CA TYR A 162 -3.46 -1.84 -5.61
C TYR A 162 -2.10 -2.23 -5.08
N HIS A 163 -2.06 -2.82 -3.92
CA HIS A 163 -0.83 -3.27 -3.28
C HIS A 163 -1.04 -4.68 -2.74
N TYR A 164 -0.27 -5.63 -3.24
CA TYR A 164 -0.20 -6.98 -2.72
C TYR A 164 1.23 -7.29 -2.34
N ARG A 165 1.43 -7.83 -1.14
CA ARG A 165 2.75 -8.16 -0.62
C ARG A 165 2.71 -9.50 0.09
N THR A 166 3.56 -10.43 -0.35
CA THR A 166 3.74 -11.72 0.32
C THR A 166 5.03 -11.75 1.12
N MET A 167 5.05 -12.56 2.16
CA MET A 167 6.24 -12.87 2.94
C MET A 167 6.35 -14.39 3.10
N ASN A 168 7.54 -14.95 2.84
CA ASN A 168 7.82 -16.37 2.96
C ASN A 168 9.05 -16.59 3.86
N LEU A 169 8.87 -17.37 4.93
CA LEU A 169 9.88 -17.76 5.92
C LEU A 169 10.35 -19.21 5.73
N GLY A 170 9.99 -19.89 4.64
CA GLY A 170 10.18 -21.32 4.43
C GLY A 170 11.64 -21.81 4.40
N ILE A 171 12.61 -20.91 4.30
CA ILE A 171 14.04 -21.24 4.40
C ILE A 171 14.59 -20.59 5.66
N PRO A 172 15.13 -21.33 6.64
CA PRO A 172 15.69 -20.77 7.85
C PRO A 172 16.69 -19.64 7.56
N GLY A 173 16.47 -18.46 8.18
CA GLY A 173 17.33 -17.28 8.01
C GLY A 173 17.12 -16.51 6.69
N LYS A 174 16.17 -16.91 5.84
CA LYS A 174 15.89 -16.22 4.57
C LYS A 174 14.43 -15.77 4.50
N LEU A 175 14.23 -14.48 4.58
CA LEU A 175 12.93 -13.85 4.29
C LEU A 175 12.86 -13.58 2.76
N ARG A 176 11.82 -14.08 2.11
CA ARG A 176 11.48 -13.71 0.74
C ARG A 176 10.24 -12.84 0.75
N THR A 177 10.30 -11.74 0.03
CA THR A 177 9.16 -10.82 -0.11
C THR A 177 8.88 -10.63 -1.60
N THR A 178 7.62 -10.77 -1.99
CA THR A 178 7.16 -10.34 -3.32
C THR A 178 6.21 -9.16 -3.14
N VAL A 179 6.34 -8.15 -3.98
CA VAL A 179 5.50 -6.96 -3.97
C VAL A 179 5.01 -6.69 -5.38
N ASP A 180 3.68 -6.64 -5.55
CA ASP A 180 3.01 -6.10 -6.71
C ASP A 180 2.29 -4.82 -6.31
N ARG A 181 2.66 -3.71 -6.95
CA ARG A 181 2.12 -2.40 -6.61
C ARG A 181 1.79 -1.61 -7.87
N LEU A 182 0.51 -1.25 -7.99
CA LEU A 182 -0.02 -0.42 -9.06
C LEU A 182 -0.54 0.90 -8.48
N VAL A 183 -0.17 2.01 -9.11
CA VAL A 183 -0.76 3.33 -8.83
C VAL A 183 -1.26 3.91 -10.15
N VAL A 184 -2.51 4.36 -10.16
CA VAL A 184 -3.19 4.94 -11.31
C VAL A 184 -3.66 6.34 -10.92
N GLU A 185 -3.03 7.36 -11.52
CA GLU A 185 -3.41 8.76 -11.33
C GLU A 185 -4.51 9.14 -12.33
N TYR A 186 -5.39 10.08 -11.95
CA TYR A 186 -6.49 10.56 -12.78
C TYR A 186 -6.70 12.06 -12.65
N ASP A 187 -7.24 12.65 -13.71
CA ASP A 187 -7.60 14.07 -13.80
C ASP A 187 -8.99 14.38 -13.22
N LYS A 188 -9.41 15.65 -13.29
CA LYS A 188 -10.73 16.12 -12.84
C LYS A 188 -11.93 15.48 -13.55
N ASN A 189 -11.72 14.88 -14.72
CA ASN A 189 -12.74 14.15 -15.48
C ASN A 189 -12.71 12.65 -15.15
N ASN A 190 -11.89 12.23 -14.17
CA ASN A 190 -11.60 10.84 -13.84
C ASN A 190 -10.93 10.05 -14.98
N ILE A 191 -10.29 10.71 -15.95
CA ILE A 191 -9.49 10.04 -16.99
C ILE A 191 -8.11 9.73 -16.43
N VAL A 192 -7.64 8.51 -16.68
CA VAL A 192 -6.30 8.05 -16.25
C VAL A 192 -5.24 8.90 -16.94
N THR A 193 -4.38 9.53 -16.14
CA THR A 193 -3.27 10.39 -16.60
C THR A 193 -1.93 9.69 -16.51
N LYS A 194 -1.80 8.70 -15.61
CA LYS A 194 -0.55 7.97 -15.41
C LYS A 194 -0.80 6.59 -14.80
N VAL A 195 -0.06 5.61 -15.29
CA VAL A 195 -0.04 4.24 -14.77
C VAL A 195 1.37 3.91 -14.32
N ALA A 196 1.56 3.58 -13.05
CA ALA A 196 2.84 3.15 -12.50
C ALA A 196 2.68 1.76 -11.87
N PHE A 197 3.26 0.74 -12.50
CA PHE A 197 3.25 -0.63 -12.00
C PHE A 197 4.66 -1.09 -11.66
N GLU A 198 4.80 -1.73 -10.52
CA GLU A 198 6.03 -2.32 -10.02
C GLU A 198 5.74 -3.72 -9.51
N SER A 199 6.50 -4.69 -9.99
CA SER A 199 6.52 -6.06 -9.47
C SER A 199 7.95 -6.42 -9.09
N LYS A 200 8.17 -6.71 -7.81
CA LYS A 200 9.50 -7.03 -7.26
C LYS A 200 9.44 -8.30 -6.43
N SER A 201 10.46 -9.12 -6.57
CA SER A 201 10.70 -10.28 -5.70
C SER A 201 12.12 -10.19 -5.15
N ASP A 202 12.23 -9.92 -3.86
CA ASP A 202 13.52 -9.94 -3.17
C ASP A 202 13.87 -11.40 -2.86
N LYS A 203 14.85 -11.91 -3.59
CA LYS A 203 15.54 -13.15 -3.22
C LYS A 203 16.75 -12.71 -2.40
N THR A 204 16.61 -12.71 -1.06
CA THR A 204 17.80 -12.55 -0.21
C THR A 204 18.70 -13.77 -0.43
N THR A 205 19.83 -13.55 -1.06
CA THR A 205 20.89 -14.57 -1.26
C THR A 205 21.57 -14.92 0.05
#